data_4df837c6b61affa885a9871a071f9e66
#
_entry.id   4df837c6b61affa885a9871a071f9e66
#
_cell.length_a   1.000
_cell.length_b   1.000
_cell.length_c   1.000
_cell.angle_alpha   90.00
_cell.angle_beta   90.00
_cell.angle_gamma   90.00
#
_symmetry.space_group_name_H-M   'P 1'
#
loop_
_entity.id
_entity.type
_entity.pdbx_description
1 polymer ?
#
loop_
_entity_poly.entity_id
_entity_poly.type
_entity_poly.pdbx_seq_one_letter_code
_entity_poly.pdbx_strand_id
1 'polypeptide(L)'
;LGSHRLICGDSTSADVVGRLLGDVKPLLMVTDPPYGVDYDPSWRNQAGAAKTKRTGKVLNDDRADWREAWAMFPGDVAYVWHGALHASTVADSLAAAGFAVRSQIIWAKDRLVLSRGDYHWQHEPCWYAVRKTGK
;
A
#
# COMPACT_ATOMS: atom_id res chain seq x y z
N LEU A 1 -20.06 9.64 -9.70
CA LEU A 1 -18.82 10.04 -9.01
C LEU A 1 -18.60 11.57 -9.00
N GLY A 2 -19.48 12.36 -9.64
CA GLY A 2 -19.31 13.80 -9.77
C GLY A 2 -18.03 14.16 -10.53
N SER A 3 -17.19 15.01 -9.95
CA SER A 3 -15.90 15.42 -10.55
C SER A 3 -14.75 14.44 -10.27
N HIS A 4 -14.98 13.39 -9.50
CA HIS A 4 -13.96 12.39 -9.18
C HIS A 4 -13.71 11.45 -10.36
N ARG A 5 -12.46 10.96 -10.47
CA ARG A 5 -12.06 9.98 -11.48
C ARG A 5 -11.75 8.65 -10.81
N LEU A 6 -12.08 7.57 -11.49
CA LEU A 6 -11.76 6.20 -11.09
C LEU A 6 -11.23 5.46 -12.30
N ILE A 7 -10.15 4.73 -12.13
CA ILE A 7 -9.60 3.83 -13.14
C ILE A 7 -9.31 2.46 -12.51
N CYS A 8 -9.59 1.40 -13.24
CA CYS A 8 -9.12 0.06 -12.93
C CYS A 8 -7.95 -0.24 -13.87
N GLY A 9 -6.76 -0.47 -13.31
CA GLY A 9 -5.55 -0.68 -14.11
C GLY A 9 -4.31 -0.84 -13.25
N ASP A 10 -3.17 -1.06 -13.89
CA ASP A 10 -1.89 -1.21 -13.22
C ASP A 10 -1.35 0.17 -12.80
N SER A 11 -1.16 0.37 -11.49
CA SER A 11 -0.62 1.61 -10.91
C SER A 11 0.87 1.83 -11.22
N THR A 12 1.55 0.87 -11.80
CA THR A 12 2.94 1.01 -12.28
C THR A 12 3.02 1.40 -13.78
N SER A 13 1.87 1.46 -14.46
CA SER A 13 1.80 1.89 -15.85
C SER A 13 1.65 3.41 -15.96
N ALA A 14 2.64 4.06 -16.56
CA ALA A 14 2.62 5.52 -16.78
C ALA A 14 1.41 5.96 -17.62
N ASP A 15 0.97 5.15 -18.60
CA ASP A 15 -0.21 5.43 -19.41
C ASP A 15 -1.49 5.43 -18.55
N VAL A 16 -1.66 4.41 -17.70
CA VAL A 16 -2.82 4.29 -16.81
C VAL A 16 -2.86 5.46 -15.82
N VAL A 17 -1.74 5.76 -15.17
CA VAL A 17 -1.63 6.87 -14.22
C VAL A 17 -1.85 8.22 -14.93
N GLY A 18 -1.25 8.42 -16.10
CA GLY A 18 -1.42 9.62 -16.90
C GLY A 18 -2.87 9.86 -17.31
N ARG A 19 -3.59 8.82 -17.72
CA ARG A 19 -5.03 8.90 -18.04
C ARG A 19 -5.89 9.26 -16.82
N LEU A 20 -5.54 8.73 -15.64
CA LEU A 20 -6.24 9.07 -14.39
C LEU A 20 -6.02 10.51 -14.00
N LEU A 21 -4.78 10.97 -14.01
CA LEU A 21 -4.40 12.30 -13.55
C LEU A 21 -4.76 13.38 -14.57
N GLY A 22 -4.53 13.13 -15.88
CA GLY A 22 -4.61 14.19 -16.89
C GLY A 22 -3.70 15.35 -16.50
N ASP A 23 -4.25 16.57 -16.50
CA ASP A 23 -3.52 17.78 -16.09
C ASP A 23 -3.55 18.07 -14.58
N VAL A 24 -4.18 17.19 -13.78
CA VAL A 24 -4.30 17.38 -12.35
C VAL A 24 -3.03 16.93 -11.64
N LYS A 25 -2.51 17.81 -10.76
CA LYS A 25 -1.44 17.47 -9.83
C LYS A 25 -2.02 17.31 -8.44
N PRO A 26 -2.33 16.07 -8.00
CA PRO A 26 -2.86 15.85 -6.66
C PRO A 26 -1.80 16.20 -5.61
N LEU A 27 -2.25 16.82 -4.52
CA LEU A 27 -1.38 17.25 -3.41
C LEU A 27 -1.00 16.09 -2.50
N LEU A 28 -1.82 15.06 -2.46
CA LEU A 28 -1.74 13.96 -1.51
C LEU A 28 -1.90 12.63 -2.22
N MET A 29 -1.05 11.66 -1.86
CA MET A 29 -1.21 10.24 -2.15
C MET A 29 -1.56 9.51 -0.85
N VAL A 30 -2.65 8.75 -0.87
CA VAL A 30 -2.96 7.76 0.17
C VAL A 30 -3.09 6.43 -0.53
N THR A 31 -2.26 5.46 -0.15
CA THR A 31 -2.19 4.19 -0.87
C THR A 31 -2.03 3.02 0.09
N ASP A 32 -2.68 1.91 -0.29
CA ASP A 32 -2.66 0.62 0.38
C ASP A 32 -2.27 -0.44 -0.68
N PRO A 33 -0.97 -0.55 -1.00
CA PRO A 33 -0.50 -1.48 -2.02
C PRO A 33 -0.51 -2.92 -1.50
N PRO A 34 -0.38 -3.93 -2.36
CA PRO A 34 -0.03 -5.27 -1.93
C PRO A 34 1.27 -5.26 -1.10
N TYR A 35 1.30 -6.03 0.02
CA TYR A 35 2.36 -5.91 1.03
C TYR A 35 3.57 -6.84 0.79
N GLY A 36 3.54 -7.66 -0.26
CA GLY A 36 4.60 -8.63 -0.51
C GLY A 36 4.54 -9.86 0.40
N VAL A 37 3.34 -10.24 0.83
CA VAL A 37 3.13 -11.36 1.76
C VAL A 37 2.64 -12.64 1.06
N ASP A 38 2.51 -12.60 -0.27
CA ASP A 38 1.97 -13.69 -1.11
C ASP A 38 0.69 -14.28 -0.51
N TYR A 39 -0.27 -13.39 -0.23
CA TYR A 39 -1.45 -13.75 0.52
C TYR A 39 -2.34 -14.71 -0.26
N ASP A 40 -2.47 -15.93 0.26
CA ASP A 40 -3.41 -16.93 -0.22
C ASP A 40 -4.54 -17.13 0.81
N PRO A 41 -5.79 -16.77 0.50
CA PRO A 41 -6.92 -16.92 1.41
C PRO A 41 -7.35 -18.38 1.62
N SER A 42 -6.85 -19.34 0.85
CA SER A 42 -7.27 -20.75 0.89
C SER A 42 -7.04 -21.39 2.27
N TRP A 43 -5.96 -21.01 2.98
CA TRP A 43 -5.66 -21.52 4.30
C TRP A 43 -6.75 -21.19 5.34
N ARG A 44 -7.39 -20.01 5.22
CA ARG A 44 -8.50 -19.62 6.12
C ARG A 44 -9.75 -20.44 5.87
N ASN A 45 -9.98 -20.81 4.60
CA ASN A 45 -11.08 -21.70 4.24
C ASN A 45 -10.85 -23.10 4.83
N GLN A 46 -9.61 -23.62 4.75
CA GLN A 46 -9.21 -24.92 5.29
C GLN A 46 -9.26 -24.95 6.82
N ALA A 47 -8.85 -23.85 7.46
CA ALA A 47 -8.89 -23.72 8.92
C ALA A 47 -10.29 -23.43 9.51
N GLY A 48 -11.32 -23.30 8.66
CA GLY A 48 -12.67 -22.94 9.11
C GLY A 48 -12.77 -21.53 9.72
N ALA A 49 -11.75 -20.70 9.55
CA ALA A 49 -11.66 -19.37 10.16
C ALA A 49 -12.41 -18.29 9.37
N ALA A 50 -12.92 -18.61 8.18
CA ALA A 50 -13.65 -17.68 7.33
C ALA A 50 -15.15 -17.96 7.35
N LYS A 51 -15.96 -16.93 7.61
CA LYS A 51 -17.44 -17.01 7.50
C LYS A 51 -17.93 -17.15 6.04
N THR A 52 -17.11 -16.78 5.09
CA THR A 52 -17.40 -16.85 3.64
C THR A 52 -16.22 -17.45 2.92
N LYS A 53 -16.49 -18.28 1.90
CA LYS A 53 -15.43 -18.87 1.07
C LYS A 53 -14.76 -17.75 0.23
N ARG A 54 -13.51 -17.47 0.54
CA ARG A 54 -12.68 -16.52 -0.22
C ARG A 54 -11.89 -17.29 -1.28
N THR A 55 -11.85 -16.77 -2.50
CA THR A 55 -11.14 -17.35 -3.62
C THR A 55 -10.28 -16.29 -4.31
N GLY A 56 -9.18 -16.74 -4.92
CA GLY A 56 -8.26 -15.88 -5.66
C GLY A 56 -7.11 -15.35 -4.79
N LYS A 57 -5.94 -15.23 -5.42
CA LYS A 57 -4.77 -14.59 -4.84
C LYS A 57 -4.81 -13.09 -5.09
N VAL A 58 -4.18 -12.31 -4.21
CA VAL A 58 -3.91 -10.90 -4.46
C VAL A 58 -2.86 -10.81 -5.56
N LEU A 59 -3.13 -10.03 -6.61
CA LEU A 59 -2.18 -9.82 -7.70
C LEU A 59 -1.02 -8.95 -7.23
N ASN A 60 0.19 -9.27 -7.69
CA ASN A 60 1.43 -8.55 -7.37
C ASN A 60 1.78 -8.49 -5.88
N ASP A 61 1.28 -9.44 -5.08
CA ASP A 61 1.58 -9.53 -3.64
C ASP A 61 2.85 -10.35 -3.34
N ASP A 62 3.73 -10.44 -4.31
CA ASP A 62 5.05 -11.06 -4.25
C ASP A 62 6.18 -10.04 -4.01
N ARG A 63 5.84 -8.75 -3.91
CA ARG A 63 6.78 -7.64 -3.69
C ARG A 63 6.21 -6.57 -2.79
N ALA A 64 7.10 -5.85 -2.08
CA ALA A 64 6.78 -4.69 -1.24
C ALA A 64 7.39 -3.38 -1.77
N ASP A 65 8.29 -3.45 -2.75
CA ASP A 65 8.89 -2.29 -3.41
C ASP A 65 8.02 -1.83 -4.58
N TRP A 66 7.49 -0.63 -4.48
CA TRP A 66 6.61 0.01 -5.46
C TRP A 66 7.17 1.36 -5.92
N ARG A 67 8.51 1.51 -5.95
CA ARG A 67 9.18 2.79 -6.28
C ARG A 67 8.74 3.39 -7.59
N GLU A 68 8.44 2.59 -8.60
CA GLU A 68 7.96 3.04 -9.90
C GLU A 68 6.57 3.70 -9.81
N ALA A 69 5.69 3.20 -8.94
CA ALA A 69 4.39 3.82 -8.69
C ALA A 69 4.54 5.14 -7.91
N TRP A 70 5.40 5.15 -6.88
CA TRP A 70 5.68 6.38 -6.12
C TRP A 70 6.30 7.47 -6.97
N ALA A 71 7.17 7.10 -7.92
CA ALA A 71 7.84 8.05 -8.81
C ALA A 71 6.86 8.78 -9.74
N MET A 72 5.75 8.16 -10.11
CA MET A 72 4.73 8.77 -10.98
C MET A 72 3.79 9.73 -10.26
N PHE A 73 3.75 9.71 -8.93
CA PHE A 73 2.94 10.67 -8.18
C PHE A 73 3.61 12.05 -8.19
N PRO A 74 2.93 13.10 -8.69
CA PRO A 74 3.55 14.41 -8.88
C PRO A 74 3.52 15.31 -7.63
N GLY A 75 2.82 14.91 -6.57
CA GLY A 75 2.68 15.70 -5.34
C GLY A 75 3.78 15.42 -4.32
N ASP A 76 3.69 16.10 -3.18
CA ASP A 76 4.76 16.14 -2.18
C ASP A 76 4.48 15.34 -0.91
N VAL A 77 3.24 14.91 -0.68
CA VAL A 77 2.83 14.24 0.57
C VAL A 77 2.27 12.86 0.26
N ALA A 78 2.78 11.84 0.96
CA ALA A 78 2.34 10.47 0.81
C ALA A 78 2.06 9.80 2.16
N TYR A 79 0.98 9.03 2.21
CA TYR A 79 0.65 8.07 3.25
C TYR A 79 0.63 6.69 2.62
N VAL A 80 1.54 5.83 3.04
CA VAL A 80 1.75 4.52 2.43
C VAL A 80 1.62 3.43 3.49
N TRP A 81 0.52 2.69 3.42
CA TRP A 81 0.31 1.51 4.24
C TRP A 81 1.27 0.39 3.82
N HIS A 82 1.71 -0.42 4.76
CA HIS A 82 2.66 -1.49 4.46
C HIS A 82 2.58 -2.63 5.48
N GLY A 83 3.05 -3.79 5.08
CA GLY A 83 3.28 -4.89 6.03
C GLY A 83 4.42 -4.54 6.99
N ALA A 84 4.26 -4.84 8.29
CA ALA A 84 5.25 -4.48 9.31
C ALA A 84 6.63 -5.11 9.04
N LEU A 85 6.69 -6.31 8.48
CA LEU A 85 7.94 -6.99 8.12
C LEU A 85 8.67 -6.33 6.93
N HIS A 86 7.96 -5.53 6.14
CA HIS A 86 8.50 -4.85 4.95
C HIS A 86 8.69 -3.35 5.15
N ALA A 87 8.65 -2.88 6.39
CA ALA A 87 8.76 -1.45 6.72
C ALA A 87 10.00 -0.78 6.13
N SER A 88 11.17 -1.43 6.23
CA SER A 88 12.44 -0.93 5.65
C SER A 88 12.39 -0.91 4.12
N THR A 89 11.92 -1.98 3.48
CA THR A 89 11.80 -2.06 2.01
C THR A 89 10.93 -0.94 1.46
N VAL A 90 9.79 -0.67 2.11
CA VAL A 90 8.90 0.41 1.68
C VAL A 90 9.51 1.78 1.94
N ALA A 91 10.21 1.99 3.08
CA ALA A 91 10.92 3.23 3.35
C ALA A 91 12.02 3.51 2.30
N ASP A 92 12.81 2.49 1.94
CA ASP A 92 13.84 2.58 0.91
C ASP A 92 13.25 2.87 -0.47
N SER A 93 12.11 2.26 -0.81
CA SER A 93 11.41 2.51 -2.07
C SER A 93 10.88 3.95 -2.17
N LEU A 94 10.37 4.50 -1.05
CA LEU A 94 9.96 5.89 -0.95
C LEU A 94 11.16 6.83 -1.10
N ALA A 95 12.28 6.54 -0.44
CA ALA A 95 13.51 7.32 -0.55
C ALA A 95 14.03 7.34 -1.98
N ALA A 96 14.00 6.21 -2.70
CA ALA A 96 14.38 6.11 -4.10
C ALA A 96 13.47 6.96 -5.02
N ALA A 97 12.20 7.14 -4.65
CA ALA A 97 11.24 8.01 -5.34
C ALA A 97 11.31 9.49 -4.88
N GLY A 98 12.29 9.86 -4.05
CA GLY A 98 12.54 11.22 -3.61
C GLY A 98 11.76 11.65 -2.35
N PHE A 99 11.06 10.74 -1.67
CA PHE A 99 10.38 11.02 -0.42
C PHE A 99 11.29 10.79 0.79
N ALA A 100 11.09 11.58 1.84
CA ALA A 100 11.68 11.35 3.15
C ALA A 100 10.57 10.94 4.13
N VAL A 101 10.71 9.79 4.73
CA VAL A 101 9.82 9.34 5.82
C VAL A 101 9.97 10.31 6.99
N ARG A 102 8.84 10.79 7.52
CA ARG A 102 8.78 11.75 8.63
C ARG A 102 8.27 11.11 9.91
N SER A 103 7.28 10.22 9.80
CA SER A 103 6.76 9.50 10.95
C SER A 103 6.04 8.23 10.52
N GLN A 104 5.80 7.36 11.48
CA GLN A 104 4.97 6.19 11.31
C GLN A 104 3.64 6.39 12.05
N ILE A 105 2.55 6.13 11.33
CA ILE A 105 1.22 6.10 11.89
C ILE A 105 0.86 4.64 12.13
N ILE A 106 0.23 4.34 13.24
CA ILE A 106 -0.21 3.00 13.60
C ILE A 106 -1.74 2.98 13.67
N TRP A 107 -2.33 2.14 12.84
CA TRP A 107 -3.73 1.77 13.01
C TRP A 107 -3.82 0.61 14.00
N ALA A 108 -4.17 0.90 15.25
CA ALA A 108 -4.46 -0.10 16.26
C ALA A 108 -5.85 -0.69 15.97
N LYS A 109 -5.89 -2.01 15.71
CA LYS A 109 -7.14 -2.72 15.40
C LYS A 109 -7.85 -3.15 16.68
N ASP A 110 -9.16 -3.18 16.66
CA ASP A 110 -10.00 -3.70 17.74
C ASP A 110 -9.85 -5.22 17.94
N ARG A 111 -9.36 -5.91 16.90
CA ARG A 111 -9.16 -7.37 16.89
C ARG A 111 -7.81 -7.73 16.30
N LEU A 112 -7.20 -8.78 16.86
CA LEU A 112 -5.99 -9.35 16.27
C LEU A 112 -6.29 -9.98 14.90
N VAL A 113 -5.28 -9.97 14.03
CA VAL A 113 -5.30 -10.70 12.77
C VAL A 113 -4.68 -12.06 13.01
N LEU A 114 -5.50 -13.11 12.90
CA LEU A 114 -5.02 -14.48 13.04
C LEU A 114 -3.92 -14.74 11.99
N SER A 115 -2.74 -15.11 12.47
CA SER A 115 -1.57 -15.46 11.66
C SER A 115 -1.04 -16.84 12.04
N ARG A 116 -0.07 -17.34 11.28
CA ARG A 116 0.59 -18.62 11.55
C ARG A 116 1.79 -18.52 12.50
N GLY A 117 2.14 -17.31 12.94
CA GLY A 117 3.25 -17.08 13.88
C GLY A 117 2.84 -17.22 15.33
N ASP A 118 3.82 -17.20 16.22
CA ASP A 118 3.62 -17.29 17.67
C ASP A 118 2.89 -16.08 18.26
N TYR A 119 3.01 -14.94 17.60
CA TYR A 119 2.35 -13.68 17.97
C TYR A 119 1.49 -13.19 16.83
N HIS A 120 0.32 -12.64 17.15
CA HIS A 120 -0.62 -12.12 16.19
C HIS A 120 -0.54 -10.60 16.09
N TRP A 121 -0.59 -10.09 14.87
CA TRP A 121 -0.62 -8.66 14.62
C TRP A 121 -1.97 -8.06 15.02
N GLN A 122 -1.94 -6.94 15.74
CA GLN A 122 -3.13 -6.16 16.11
C GLN A 122 -3.01 -4.72 15.61
N HIS A 123 -2.16 -4.49 14.64
CA HIS A 123 -1.97 -3.17 14.05
C HIS A 123 -1.58 -3.27 12.58
N GLU A 124 -1.72 -2.16 11.88
CA GLU A 124 -1.11 -1.93 10.57
C GLU A 124 -0.36 -0.60 10.59
N PRO A 125 0.88 -0.58 10.11
CA PRO A 125 1.69 0.63 10.03
C PRO A 125 1.49 1.35 8.69
N CYS A 126 1.63 2.67 8.75
CA CYS A 126 1.59 3.55 7.59
C CYS A 126 2.74 4.55 7.66
N TRP A 127 3.55 4.66 6.60
CA TRP A 127 4.54 5.71 6.50
C TRP A 127 3.90 7.03 6.08
N TYR A 128 4.11 8.07 6.86
CA TYR A 128 3.95 9.46 6.44
C TYR A 128 5.27 9.95 5.87
N ALA A 129 5.26 10.34 4.60
CA ALA A 129 6.46 10.73 3.87
C ALA A 129 6.22 12.01 3.06
N VAL A 130 7.27 12.82 2.92
CA VAL A 130 7.23 14.11 2.23
C VAL A 130 8.42 14.20 1.28
N ARG A 131 8.23 14.73 0.08
CA ARG A 131 9.35 15.03 -0.81
C ARG A 131 10.27 16.07 -0.18
N LYS A 132 11.58 15.97 -0.46
CA LYS A 132 12.60 16.86 0.13
C LYS A 132 12.39 18.33 -0.21
N THR A 133 11.65 18.64 -1.27
CA THR A 133 11.32 20.00 -1.71
C THR A 133 10.03 20.54 -1.09
N GLY A 134 9.21 19.67 -0.46
CA GLY A 134 7.99 20.06 0.25
C GLY A 134 8.31 20.64 1.63
N LYS A 135 7.73 21.79 1.93
CA LYS A 135 7.77 22.41 3.28
C LYS A 135 6.72 21.77 4.18
#